data_f458b83ac25c3fc228ffd125a32e8f7f
#
_entry.id   f458b83ac25c3fc228ffd125a32e8f7f
#
_cell.length_a   1.000
_cell.length_b   1.000
_cell.length_c   1.000
_cell.angle_alpha   90.00
_cell.angle_beta   90.00
_cell.angle_gamma   90.00
#
_symmetry.space_group_name_H-M   'P 1'
#
loop_
_entity.id
_entity.type
_entity.pdbx_description
1 polymer ?
#
loop_
_entity_poly.entity_id
_entity_poly.type
_entity_poly.pdbx_seq_one_letter_code
_entity_poly.pdbx_strand_id
1 'polypeptide(L)' 'MNTHTRTTTIRMQETTAESLELVARADNLSVSEAVRVAINEYIDSRKADPDFQKRLTDLFESERDVFEKLAKM' A
#
# COMPACT_ATOMS: atom_id res chain seq x y z
N MET A 1 14.83 -2.43 -18.09
CA MET A 1 14.30 -2.05 -16.79
C MET A 1 13.44 -3.16 -16.23
N ASN A 2 13.80 -3.63 -15.06
CA ASN A 2 13.07 -4.73 -14.45
C ASN A 2 11.96 -4.20 -13.57
N THR A 3 10.74 -4.34 -14.04
CA THR A 3 9.58 -4.03 -13.23
C THR A 3 9.09 -5.33 -12.64
N HIS A 4 9.29 -5.50 -11.35
CA HIS A 4 8.82 -6.69 -10.66
C HIS A 4 7.36 -6.50 -10.30
N THR A 5 6.53 -7.36 -10.87
CA THR A 5 5.11 -7.35 -10.59
C THR A 5 4.79 -8.44 -9.57
N ARG A 6 4.11 -8.04 -8.52
CA ARG A 6 3.65 -8.98 -7.50
C ARG A 6 2.14 -9.08 -7.55
N THR A 7 1.63 -10.29 -7.53
CA THR A 7 0.20 -10.51 -7.47
C THR A 7 -0.23 -10.60 -6.00
N THR A 8 -1.21 -9.80 -5.63
CA THR A 8 -1.75 -9.78 -4.27
C THR A 8 -3.24 -10.02 -4.34
N THR A 9 -3.75 -10.94 -3.54
CA THR A 9 -5.17 -11.24 -3.46
C THR A 9 -5.75 -10.56 -2.22
N ILE A 10 -6.84 -9.81 -2.42
CA ILE A 10 -7.50 -9.10 -1.34
C ILE A 10 -8.94 -9.61 -1.22
N ARG A 11 -9.33 -9.97 -0.01
CA ARG A 11 -10.73 -10.30 0.28
C ARG A 11 -11.45 -9.04 0.72
N MET A 12 -12.65 -8.83 0.23
CA MET A 12 -13.47 -7.72 0.67
C MET A 12 -14.92 -8.16 0.77
N GLN A 13 -15.67 -7.44 1.58
CA GLN A 13 -17.08 -7.70 1.72
C GLN A 13 -17.80 -7.44 0.40
N GLU A 14 -18.88 -8.21 0.18
CA GLU A 14 -19.67 -8.08 -1.05
C GLU A 14 -20.15 -6.65 -1.27
N THR A 15 -20.61 -6.00 -0.21
CA THR A 15 -21.09 -4.61 -0.31
C THR A 15 -19.98 -3.66 -0.72
N THR A 16 -18.76 -3.88 -0.24
CA THR A 16 -17.61 -3.06 -0.61
C THR A 16 -17.25 -3.29 -2.07
N ALA A 17 -17.27 -4.54 -2.51
CA ALA A 17 -16.97 -4.87 -3.91
C ALA A 17 -17.99 -4.22 -4.85
N GLU A 18 -19.27 -4.28 -4.51
CA GLU A 18 -20.31 -3.64 -5.31
C GLU A 18 -20.13 -2.12 -5.38
N SER A 19 -19.81 -1.50 -4.25
CA SER A 19 -19.55 -0.07 -4.20
C SER A 19 -18.36 0.31 -5.06
N LEU A 20 -17.30 -0.50 -5.00
CA LEU A 20 -16.10 -0.26 -5.80
C LEU A 20 -16.41 -0.32 -7.29
N GLU A 21 -17.21 -1.30 -7.70
CA GLU A 21 -17.61 -1.43 -9.10
C GLU A 21 -18.38 -0.19 -9.58
N LEU A 22 -19.29 0.33 -8.76
CA LEU A 22 -20.07 1.51 -9.09
C LEU A 22 -19.17 2.76 -9.19
N VAL A 23 -18.29 2.94 -8.23
CA VAL A 23 -17.38 4.09 -8.23
C VAL A 23 -16.44 4.04 -9.44
N ALA A 24 -15.88 2.87 -9.73
CA ALA A 24 -15.00 2.71 -10.88
C ALA A 24 -15.76 3.06 -12.18
N ARG A 25 -16.99 2.56 -12.31
CA ARG A 25 -17.80 2.84 -13.49
C ARG A 25 -18.10 4.33 -13.62
N ALA A 26 -18.41 4.99 -12.50
CA ALA A 26 -18.68 6.42 -12.51
C ALA A 26 -17.45 7.23 -12.95
N ASP A 27 -16.26 6.76 -12.60
CA ASP A 27 -15.00 7.39 -12.99
C ASP A 27 -14.47 6.89 -14.33
N ASN A 28 -15.24 6.05 -15.02
CA ASN A 28 -14.86 5.46 -16.30
C ASN A 28 -13.54 4.68 -16.22
N LEU A 29 -13.37 3.94 -15.13
CA LEU A 29 -12.21 3.10 -14.87
C LEU A 29 -12.63 1.64 -14.75
N SER A 30 -11.70 0.73 -15.04
CA SER A 30 -11.89 -0.66 -14.67
C SER A 30 -11.73 -0.80 -13.16
N VAL A 31 -12.23 -1.89 -12.59
CA VAL A 31 -12.06 -2.16 -11.16
C VAL A 31 -10.57 -2.21 -10.81
N SER A 32 -9.76 -2.87 -11.64
CA SER A 32 -8.32 -2.95 -11.41
C SER A 32 -7.66 -1.58 -11.40
N GLU A 33 -8.05 -0.71 -12.32
CA GLU A 33 -7.52 0.65 -12.36
C GLU A 33 -7.94 1.45 -11.12
N ALA A 34 -9.20 1.32 -10.71
CA ALA A 34 -9.69 2.00 -9.52
C ALA A 34 -8.93 1.56 -8.27
N VAL A 35 -8.65 0.25 -8.15
CA VAL A 35 -7.87 -0.27 -7.04
C VAL A 35 -6.46 0.31 -7.04
N ARG A 36 -5.81 0.37 -8.19
CA ARG A 36 -4.46 0.95 -8.27
C ARG A 36 -4.44 2.42 -7.88
N VAL A 37 -5.43 3.17 -8.32
CA VAL A 37 -5.56 4.58 -7.94
C VAL A 37 -5.73 4.71 -6.44
N ALA A 38 -6.61 3.90 -5.85
CA ALA A 38 -6.87 3.94 -4.41
C ALA A 38 -5.61 3.60 -3.60
N ILE A 39 -4.86 2.60 -4.05
CA ILE A 39 -3.61 2.20 -3.37
C ILE A 39 -2.61 3.34 -3.42
N ASN A 40 -2.41 3.95 -4.57
CA ASN A 40 -1.47 5.05 -4.72
C ASN A 40 -1.89 6.26 -3.88
N GLU A 41 -3.17 6.58 -3.85
CA GLU A 41 -3.68 7.67 -3.02
C GLU A 41 -3.47 7.39 -1.54
N TYR A 42 -3.69 6.15 -1.11
CA TYR A 42 -3.45 5.77 0.28
C TYR A 42 -1.99 5.97 0.66
N ILE A 43 -1.08 5.45 -0.18
CA ILE A 43 0.36 5.59 0.07
C ILE A 43 0.75 7.07 0.15
N ASP A 44 0.28 7.88 -0.80
CA ASP A 44 0.59 9.30 -0.83
C ASP A 44 0.06 10.02 0.40
N SER A 45 -1.15 9.69 0.85
CA SER A 45 -1.72 10.29 2.05
C SER A 45 -0.90 9.95 3.30
N ARG A 46 -0.38 8.73 3.37
CA ARG A 46 0.47 8.33 4.50
C ARG A 46 1.79 9.08 4.49
N LYS A 47 2.40 9.23 3.30
CA LYS A 47 3.65 9.97 3.18
C LYS A 47 3.53 11.41 3.65
N ALA A 48 2.35 12.00 3.52
CA ALA A 48 2.12 13.38 3.91
C ALA A 48 1.88 13.56 5.42
N ASP A 49 1.70 12.47 6.15
CA ASP A 49 1.39 12.50 7.58
C ASP A 49 2.68 12.46 8.40
N PRO A 50 3.00 13.53 9.18
CA PRO A 50 4.22 13.56 9.98
C PRO A 50 4.32 12.44 11.02
N ASP A 51 3.20 12.08 11.62
CA ASP A 51 3.19 10.99 12.61
C ASP A 51 3.52 9.66 11.96
N PHE A 52 3.02 9.42 10.76
CA PHE A 52 3.37 8.24 10.01
C PHE A 52 4.86 8.22 9.66
N GLN A 53 5.40 9.36 9.24
CA GLN A 53 6.81 9.48 8.90
C GLN A 53 7.71 9.09 10.07
N LYS A 54 7.33 9.53 11.27
CA LYS A 54 8.07 9.18 12.46
C LYS A 54 8.04 7.68 12.73
N ARG A 55 6.86 7.07 12.62
CA ARG A 55 6.72 5.63 12.83
C ARG A 55 7.52 4.84 11.79
N LEU A 56 7.56 5.32 10.56
CA LEU A 56 8.32 4.67 9.49
C LEU A 56 9.82 4.72 9.78
N THR A 57 10.30 5.88 10.24
CA THR A 57 11.71 6.03 10.61
C THR A 57 12.07 5.08 11.75
N ASP A 58 11.21 5.00 12.77
CA ASP A 58 11.42 4.11 13.90
C ASP A 58 11.45 2.63 13.44
N LEU A 59 10.61 2.28 12.50
CA LEU A 59 10.58 0.93 11.97
C LEU A 59 11.89 0.59 11.25
N PHE A 60 12.39 1.49 10.41
CA PHE A 60 13.65 1.27 9.71
C PHE A 60 14.82 1.14 10.67
N GLU A 61 14.86 1.95 11.70
CA GLU A 61 15.91 1.88 12.70
C GLU A 61 15.88 0.57 13.46
N SER A 62 14.68 0.11 13.80
CA SER A 62 14.51 -1.17 14.47
C SER A 62 15.01 -2.32 13.61
N GLU A 63 14.69 -2.33 12.32
CA GLU A 63 15.13 -3.36 11.41
C GLU A 63 16.64 -3.31 11.19
N ARG A 64 17.21 -2.11 11.15
CA ARG A 64 18.67 -1.96 11.05
C ARG A 64 19.36 -2.62 12.22
N ASP A 65 18.85 -2.41 13.43
CA ASP A 65 19.42 -3.01 14.64
C ASP A 65 19.41 -4.53 14.57
N VAL A 66 18.33 -5.11 14.05
CA VAL A 66 18.23 -6.55 13.88
C VAL A 66 19.29 -7.05 12.90
N PHE A 67 19.44 -6.38 11.76
CA PHE A 67 20.45 -6.74 10.78
C PHE A 67 21.85 -6.62 11.33
N GLU A 68 22.14 -5.57 12.08
CA GLU A 68 23.45 -5.38 12.70
C GLU A 68 23.76 -6.49 13.70
N LYS A 69 22.78 -6.89 14.50
CA LYS A 69 22.97 -7.99 15.44
C LYS A 69 23.27 -9.31 14.74
N LEU A 70 22.57 -9.57 13.64
CA LEU A 70 22.79 -10.76 12.86
C LEU A 70 24.17 -10.76 12.21
N ALA A 71 24.64 -9.62 11.76
CA ALA A 71 25.95 -9.50 11.12
C ALA A 71 27.08 -9.73 12.11
N LYS A 72 26.87 -9.50 13.39
CA LYS A 72 27.88 -9.69 14.43
C LYS A 72 27.95 -11.11 14.97
N MET A 73 27.01 -11.94 14.60
CA MET A 73 27.01 -13.35 14.96
C MET A 73 27.90 -14.14 14.00
#